data_9182a613b2b51f0973979255f2b1292f
#
_entry.id   9182a613b2b51f0973979255f2b1292f
#
_cell.length_a   1.000
_cell.length_b   1.000
_cell.length_c   1.000
_cell.angle_alpha   90.00
_cell.angle_beta   90.00
_cell.angle_gamma   90.00
#
_symmetry.space_group_name_H-M   'P 1'
#
loop_
_entity.id
_entity.type
_entity.pdbx_description
1 polymer ?
#
loop_
_entity_poly.entity_id
_entity_poly.type
_entity_poly.pdbx_seq_one_letter_code
_entity_poly.pdbx_strand_id
1 'polypeptide(L)'
;MDMTRRDLIALLGAGTIAPLLAQPRPAVERGAVIRTLLKDLPPDSISGAILFHEHLSIRYPLTKALAQTAGRPVPPSFTDDVDLMIEETKAAGKDGVGCIVDGGHPDMDRDLDALKRIAAASQVPIVASGGFYMQRNYPPEIAAKSADTIADELVRDANAQRLGAFGEIGQQGGVLTDDERKVFTAVAKAHAKSGLPIFTHNAYTGVRVVDPPVPMDTALKQLDVLEAAGANPRHLAIGHVCCLDDPKAQIAQQLAKRGVFVGFDRVTLTAIIPDEKRVTMILAFLDAGFADQLLLSSDFATGRALKKNGGPGIGQTVTAFAPMLVKAGVSEATVTHILQDNPRRFLAFVPKNSG
;
A
#
# COMPACT_ATOMS: atom_id res chain seq x y z
N MET A 1 -50.79 -11.28 28.09
CA MET A 1 -50.98 -10.61 26.78
C MET A 1 -49.79 -10.95 25.93
N ASP A 2 -49.98 -11.93 25.06
CA ASP A 2 -48.90 -12.40 24.19
C ASP A 2 -48.75 -11.46 22.99
N MET A 3 -47.61 -10.80 22.88
CA MET A 3 -47.23 -9.99 21.72
C MET A 3 -47.03 -10.89 20.50
N THR A 4 -47.76 -10.64 19.43
CA THR A 4 -47.63 -11.38 18.18
C THR A 4 -46.42 -10.91 17.38
N ARG A 5 -45.89 -11.79 16.47
CA ARG A 5 -44.80 -11.43 15.55
C ARG A 5 -45.06 -10.17 14.69
N ARG A 6 -46.35 -9.79 14.52
CA ARG A 6 -46.75 -8.55 13.82
C ARG A 6 -46.51 -7.30 14.65
N ASP A 7 -46.61 -7.38 15.97
CA ASP A 7 -46.41 -6.23 16.86
C ASP A 7 -44.91 -5.88 17.00
N LEU A 8 -44.03 -6.85 16.80
CA LEU A 8 -42.57 -6.61 16.79
C LEU A 8 -42.06 -5.89 15.53
N ILE A 9 -42.76 -6.04 14.38
CA ILE A 9 -42.43 -5.39 13.11
C ILE A 9 -42.91 -3.93 13.07
N ALA A 10 -43.93 -3.58 13.83
CA ALA A 10 -44.45 -2.21 13.92
C ALA A 10 -43.63 -1.29 14.83
N LEU A 11 -42.72 -1.83 15.67
CA LEU A 11 -41.82 -1.06 16.54
C LEU A 11 -40.44 -0.75 15.89
N LEU A 12 -40.14 -1.33 14.74
CA LEU A 12 -39.05 -0.89 13.89
C LEU A 12 -39.53 0.29 13.06
N GLY A 13 -39.57 1.45 13.72
CA GLY A 13 -40.04 2.71 13.15
C GLY A 13 -39.42 2.95 11.79
N ALA A 14 -40.25 3.44 10.86
CA ALA A 14 -39.84 4.05 9.61
C ALA A 14 -38.92 5.26 9.88
N GLY A 15 -37.70 4.99 10.26
CA GLY A 15 -36.61 5.92 10.13
C GLY A 15 -36.43 6.12 8.64
N THR A 16 -36.92 7.21 8.10
CA THR A 16 -36.53 7.71 6.80
C THR A 16 -35.04 7.86 6.85
N ILE A 17 -34.31 6.91 6.26
CA ILE A 17 -32.87 7.08 5.92
C ILE A 17 -32.91 8.23 4.92
N ALA A 18 -32.71 9.46 5.41
CA ALA A 18 -32.39 10.57 4.53
C ALA A 18 -31.20 10.12 3.71
N PRO A 19 -31.23 10.22 2.36
CA PRO A 19 -30.04 9.94 1.57
C PRO A 19 -28.94 10.83 2.13
N LEU A 20 -27.86 10.23 2.66
CA LEU A 20 -26.65 10.96 2.98
C LEU A 20 -26.31 11.67 1.67
N LEU A 21 -26.48 13.00 1.63
CA LEU A 21 -26.03 13.81 0.51
C LEU A 21 -24.57 13.46 0.34
N ALA A 22 -24.25 12.79 -0.76
CA ALA A 22 -22.88 12.40 -1.07
C ALA A 22 -22.06 13.67 -0.98
N GLN A 23 -21.17 13.75 0.01
CA GLN A 23 -20.25 14.87 0.09
C GLN A 23 -19.46 14.89 -1.20
N PRO A 24 -19.22 16.08 -1.79
CA PRO A 24 -18.42 16.15 -3.00
C PRO A 24 -17.09 15.45 -2.75
N ARG A 25 -16.82 14.41 -3.53
CA ARG A 25 -15.59 13.63 -3.43
C ARG A 25 -14.39 14.57 -3.53
N PRO A 26 -13.36 14.44 -2.69
CA PRO A 26 -12.17 15.25 -2.80
C PRO A 26 -11.59 15.11 -4.22
N ALA A 27 -11.57 16.17 -4.98
CA ALA A 27 -11.05 16.16 -6.34
C ALA A 27 -9.52 16.06 -6.34
N VAL A 28 -8.98 15.42 -7.37
CA VAL A 28 -7.54 15.47 -7.66
C VAL A 28 -7.15 16.90 -7.99
N GLU A 29 -6.01 17.37 -7.52
CA GLU A 29 -5.51 18.73 -7.76
C GLU A 29 -5.30 18.98 -9.26
N ARG A 30 -5.64 20.18 -9.73
CA ARG A 30 -5.50 20.54 -11.15
C ARG A 30 -4.04 20.49 -11.58
N GLY A 31 -3.75 19.77 -12.66
CA GLY A 31 -2.39 19.57 -13.17
C GLY A 31 -1.63 18.43 -12.50
N ALA A 32 -2.27 17.71 -11.60
CA ALA A 32 -1.65 16.52 -11.02
C ALA A 32 -1.51 15.39 -12.04
N VAL A 33 -0.46 14.60 -11.86
CA VAL A 33 -0.14 13.42 -12.66
C VAL A 33 0.11 12.20 -11.77
N ILE A 34 -0.06 11.02 -12.32
CA ILE A 34 0.50 9.79 -11.77
C ILE A 34 1.75 9.47 -12.59
N ARG A 35 2.91 9.49 -11.93
CA ARG A 35 4.18 9.20 -12.59
C ARG A 35 4.41 7.71 -12.66
N THR A 36 4.44 7.17 -13.88
CA THR A 36 4.83 5.79 -14.14
C THR A 36 6.26 5.72 -14.69
N LEU A 37 6.81 4.53 -14.74
CA LEU A 37 8.16 4.29 -15.29
C LEU A 37 8.33 4.78 -16.72
N LEU A 38 7.28 4.69 -17.54
CA LEU A 38 7.36 5.01 -18.98
C LEU A 38 6.91 6.44 -19.31
N LYS A 39 5.91 6.98 -18.59
CA LYS A 39 5.36 8.32 -18.84
C LYS A 39 4.51 8.79 -17.66
N ASP A 40 4.29 10.10 -17.57
CA ASP A 40 3.30 10.65 -16.65
C ASP A 40 1.90 10.49 -17.27
N LEU A 41 0.92 10.12 -16.44
CA LEU A 41 -0.46 9.90 -16.86
C LEU A 41 -1.40 10.85 -16.13
N PRO A 42 -2.39 11.42 -16.83
CA PRO A 42 -3.53 12.04 -16.15
C PRO A 42 -4.21 11.02 -15.24
N PRO A 43 -4.52 11.33 -13.97
CA PRO A 43 -5.10 10.35 -13.04
C PRO A 43 -6.36 9.68 -13.57
N ASP A 44 -7.22 10.44 -14.26
CA ASP A 44 -8.49 9.94 -14.81
C ASP A 44 -8.30 9.07 -16.07
N SER A 45 -7.10 9.02 -16.65
CA SER A 45 -6.81 8.16 -17.81
C SER A 45 -6.55 6.71 -17.45
N ILE A 46 -6.35 6.41 -16.17
CA ILE A 46 -6.15 5.04 -15.70
C ILE A 46 -7.52 4.42 -15.45
N SER A 47 -7.87 3.42 -16.24
CA SER A 47 -9.09 2.62 -16.06
C SER A 47 -8.76 1.30 -15.37
N GLY A 48 -9.68 0.83 -14.49
CA GLY A 48 -9.48 -0.38 -13.70
C GLY A 48 -8.87 -0.11 -12.32
N ALA A 49 -8.66 -1.19 -11.57
CA ALA A 49 -8.13 -1.14 -10.22
C ALA A 49 -6.66 -0.67 -10.22
N ILE A 50 -6.29 0.14 -9.24
CA ILE A 50 -4.91 0.52 -8.99
C ILE A 50 -4.44 -0.19 -7.72
N LEU A 51 -3.49 -1.10 -7.88
CA LEU A 51 -2.87 -1.82 -6.76
C LEU A 51 -1.71 -0.98 -6.23
N PHE A 52 -1.89 -0.39 -5.06
CA PHE A 52 -0.95 0.62 -4.55
C PHE A 52 0.29 0.03 -3.86
N HIS A 53 0.35 -1.30 -3.67
CA HIS A 53 1.46 -1.98 -3.01
C HIS A 53 1.59 -3.43 -3.48
N GLU A 54 2.48 -3.67 -4.44
CA GLU A 54 2.85 -5.00 -4.94
C GLU A 54 4.36 -5.07 -5.18
N HIS A 55 4.89 -6.27 -5.45
CA HIS A 55 6.29 -6.47 -5.79
C HIS A 55 6.42 -7.26 -7.10
N LEU A 56 6.83 -6.57 -8.16
CA LEU A 56 7.10 -7.17 -9.47
C LEU A 56 8.59 -7.45 -9.68
N SER A 57 9.45 -6.86 -8.84
CA SER A 57 10.89 -7.08 -8.79
C SER A 57 11.38 -6.98 -7.35
N ILE A 58 11.63 -8.12 -6.74
CA ILE A 58 12.07 -8.22 -5.34
C ILE A 58 12.96 -9.45 -5.14
N ARG A 59 14.00 -9.29 -4.33
CA ARG A 59 14.64 -10.41 -3.65
C ARG A 59 14.45 -10.27 -2.15
N TYR A 60 13.82 -11.27 -1.55
CA TYR A 60 13.45 -11.19 -0.15
C TYR A 60 14.68 -10.92 0.72
N PRO A 61 14.76 -9.79 1.44
CA PRO A 61 15.98 -9.39 2.14
C PRO A 61 16.43 -10.41 3.19
N LEU A 62 15.47 -11.03 3.91
CA LEU A 62 15.76 -12.06 4.89
C LEU A 62 16.39 -13.31 4.23
N THR A 63 15.88 -13.73 3.07
CA THR A 63 16.45 -14.88 2.33
C THR A 63 17.89 -14.60 1.92
N LYS A 64 18.17 -13.40 1.45
CA LYS A 64 19.53 -12.94 1.10
C LYS A 64 20.44 -12.97 2.32
N ALA A 65 20.02 -12.37 3.44
CA ALA A 65 20.80 -12.31 4.66
C ALA A 65 21.11 -13.70 5.23
N LEU A 66 20.12 -14.60 5.27
CA LEU A 66 20.30 -15.97 5.75
C LEU A 66 21.26 -16.78 4.86
N ALA A 67 21.17 -16.62 3.53
CA ALA A 67 22.07 -17.28 2.60
C ALA A 67 23.52 -16.79 2.79
N GLN A 68 23.72 -15.50 2.89
CA GLN A 68 25.02 -14.86 3.12
C GLN A 68 25.65 -15.32 4.45
N THR A 69 24.87 -15.32 5.56
CA THR A 69 25.32 -15.77 6.86
C THR A 69 25.71 -17.24 6.84
N ALA A 70 25.02 -18.07 6.05
CA ALA A 70 25.32 -19.49 5.90
C ALA A 70 26.44 -19.79 4.89
N GLY A 71 27.05 -18.77 4.27
CA GLY A 71 28.04 -18.93 3.19
C GLY A 71 27.51 -19.67 1.97
N ARG A 72 26.21 -19.56 1.69
CA ARG A 72 25.54 -20.23 0.57
C ARG A 72 25.20 -19.22 -0.53
N PRO A 73 25.09 -19.67 -1.80
CA PRO A 73 24.54 -18.83 -2.84
C PRO A 73 23.15 -18.31 -2.48
N VAL A 74 22.87 -17.06 -2.78
CA VAL A 74 21.54 -16.49 -2.61
C VAL A 74 20.61 -17.18 -3.62
N PRO A 75 19.49 -17.80 -3.19
CA PRO A 75 18.59 -18.47 -4.10
C PRO A 75 17.93 -17.46 -5.06
N PRO A 76 17.58 -17.88 -6.28
CA PRO A 76 16.86 -17.02 -7.21
C PRO A 76 15.52 -16.56 -6.62
N SER A 77 15.14 -15.32 -6.93
CA SER A 77 13.79 -14.83 -6.64
C SER A 77 12.81 -15.33 -7.70
N PHE A 78 11.55 -15.45 -7.32
CA PHE A 78 10.47 -15.75 -8.27
C PHE A 78 10.29 -14.63 -9.33
N THR A 79 10.78 -13.41 -9.03
CA THR A 79 10.74 -12.26 -9.93
C THR A 79 11.95 -12.17 -10.87
N ASP A 80 12.96 -13.05 -10.74
CA ASP A 80 14.13 -13.06 -11.63
C ASP A 80 13.77 -13.51 -13.06
N ASP A 81 12.67 -14.27 -13.22
CA ASP A 81 12.11 -14.62 -14.51
C ASP A 81 11.21 -13.48 -15.02
N VAL A 82 11.81 -12.52 -15.71
CA VAL A 82 11.11 -11.31 -16.21
C VAL A 82 10.02 -11.66 -17.21
N ASP A 83 10.19 -12.68 -18.03
CA ASP A 83 9.19 -13.09 -19.01
C ASP A 83 7.96 -13.69 -18.31
N LEU A 84 8.17 -14.47 -17.26
CA LEU A 84 7.07 -14.91 -16.39
C LEU A 84 6.34 -13.73 -15.75
N MET A 85 7.06 -12.74 -15.23
CA MET A 85 6.45 -11.56 -14.62
C MET A 85 5.69 -10.71 -15.63
N ILE A 86 6.11 -10.67 -16.90
CA ILE A 86 5.35 -10.06 -18.00
C ILE A 86 4.01 -10.77 -18.18
N GLU A 87 3.99 -12.10 -18.24
CA GLU A 87 2.75 -12.87 -18.42
C GLU A 87 1.81 -12.75 -17.20
N GLU A 88 2.33 -12.79 -16.00
CA GLU A 88 1.55 -12.57 -14.75
C GLU A 88 0.96 -11.15 -14.70
N THR A 89 1.72 -10.12 -15.15
CA THR A 89 1.24 -8.74 -15.20
C THR A 89 0.19 -8.54 -16.30
N LYS A 90 0.35 -9.19 -17.48
CA LYS A 90 -0.70 -9.23 -18.53
C LYS A 90 -1.98 -9.88 -18.00
N ALA A 91 -1.83 -10.97 -17.23
CA ALA A 91 -2.99 -11.64 -16.62
C ALA A 91 -3.69 -10.70 -15.62
N ALA A 92 -2.95 -9.97 -14.80
CA ALA A 92 -3.52 -8.96 -13.91
C ALA A 92 -4.30 -7.86 -14.66
N GLY A 93 -3.77 -7.40 -15.80
CA GLY A 93 -4.49 -6.47 -16.68
C GLY A 93 -5.84 -7.04 -17.17
N LYS A 94 -5.88 -8.33 -17.55
CA LYS A 94 -7.13 -9.02 -17.90
C LYS A 94 -8.07 -9.20 -16.72
N ASP A 95 -7.54 -9.29 -15.51
CA ASP A 95 -8.30 -9.36 -14.27
C ASP A 95 -8.87 -7.97 -13.84
N GLY A 96 -8.64 -6.91 -14.61
CA GLY A 96 -9.17 -5.57 -14.36
C GLY A 96 -8.20 -4.63 -13.61
N VAL A 97 -6.92 -4.98 -13.51
CA VAL A 97 -5.88 -4.10 -12.94
C VAL A 97 -5.45 -3.09 -13.99
N GLY A 98 -5.59 -1.79 -13.67
CA GLY A 98 -5.23 -0.67 -14.55
C GLY A 98 -3.87 -0.03 -14.24
N CYS A 99 -3.33 -0.24 -13.04
CA CYS A 99 -2.00 0.25 -12.65
C CYS A 99 -1.49 -0.54 -11.44
N ILE A 100 -0.17 -0.69 -11.35
CA ILE A 100 0.49 -1.37 -10.22
C ILE A 100 1.59 -0.46 -9.68
N VAL A 101 1.66 -0.32 -8.35
CA VAL A 101 2.79 0.31 -7.65
C VAL A 101 3.72 -0.80 -7.16
N ASP A 102 4.97 -0.77 -7.61
CA ASP A 102 6.02 -1.65 -7.12
C ASP A 102 6.68 -1.02 -5.90
N GLY A 103 6.58 -1.69 -4.75
CA GLY A 103 7.09 -1.26 -3.45
C GLY A 103 8.58 -1.53 -3.23
N GLY A 104 9.28 -2.04 -4.24
CA GLY A 104 10.69 -2.39 -4.12
C GLY A 104 11.64 -1.20 -4.21
N HIS A 105 12.80 -1.37 -3.56
CA HIS A 105 13.91 -0.42 -3.61
C HIS A 105 15.24 -1.14 -3.85
N PRO A 106 16.37 -0.40 -4.02
CA PRO A 106 17.69 -1.02 -4.18
C PRO A 106 18.11 -1.94 -3.04
N ASP A 107 17.74 -1.63 -1.78
CA ASP A 107 18.03 -2.48 -0.61
C ASP A 107 17.14 -3.74 -0.52
N MET A 108 16.21 -3.90 -1.46
CA MET A 108 15.41 -5.10 -1.71
C MET A 108 15.80 -5.78 -3.04
N ASP A 109 16.95 -5.44 -3.61
CA ASP A 109 17.47 -5.93 -4.91
C ASP A 109 16.47 -5.72 -6.07
N ARG A 110 15.67 -4.62 -6.07
CA ARG A 110 14.80 -4.28 -7.18
C ARG A 110 15.60 -4.03 -8.45
N ASP A 111 15.17 -4.62 -9.57
CA ASP A 111 15.69 -4.36 -10.92
C ASP A 111 14.74 -3.41 -11.68
N LEU A 112 15.17 -2.16 -11.86
CA LEU A 112 14.37 -1.13 -12.52
C LEU A 112 14.22 -1.37 -14.02
N ASP A 113 15.19 -1.98 -14.66
CA ASP A 113 15.13 -2.28 -16.10
C ASP A 113 14.21 -3.46 -16.37
N ALA A 114 14.18 -4.45 -15.47
CA ALA A 114 13.16 -5.50 -15.48
C ALA A 114 11.75 -4.90 -15.36
N LEU A 115 11.51 -3.98 -14.41
CA LEU A 115 10.22 -3.31 -14.26
C LEU A 115 9.80 -2.52 -15.51
N LYS A 116 10.74 -1.82 -16.17
CA LYS A 116 10.46 -1.13 -17.45
C LYS A 116 10.07 -2.11 -18.56
N ARG A 117 10.77 -3.27 -18.65
CA ARG A 117 10.43 -4.33 -19.61
C ARG A 117 9.04 -4.89 -19.33
N ILE A 118 8.71 -5.17 -18.05
CA ILE A 118 7.39 -5.65 -17.64
C ILE A 118 6.32 -4.62 -18.03
N ALA A 119 6.50 -3.33 -17.69
CA ALA A 119 5.55 -2.28 -18.03
C ALA A 119 5.32 -2.15 -19.55
N ALA A 120 6.41 -2.16 -20.33
CA ALA A 120 6.33 -2.03 -21.79
C ALA A 120 5.64 -3.22 -22.46
N ALA A 121 5.96 -4.44 -22.02
CA ALA A 121 5.45 -5.66 -22.65
C ALA A 121 4.03 -6.05 -22.17
N SER A 122 3.68 -5.74 -20.92
CA SER A 122 2.35 -6.03 -20.38
C SER A 122 1.30 -4.98 -20.76
N GLN A 123 1.73 -3.77 -21.09
CA GLN A 123 0.88 -2.59 -21.29
C GLN A 123 0.12 -2.15 -20.02
N VAL A 124 0.46 -2.69 -18.85
CA VAL A 124 -0.04 -2.23 -17.55
C VAL A 124 0.91 -1.17 -17.01
N PRO A 125 0.45 0.05 -16.73
CA PRO A 125 1.25 1.09 -16.12
C PRO A 125 1.85 0.64 -14.78
N ILE A 126 3.15 0.88 -14.59
CA ILE A 126 3.84 0.57 -13.35
C ILE A 126 4.42 1.86 -12.76
N VAL A 127 4.08 2.15 -11.52
CA VAL A 127 4.70 3.17 -10.68
C VAL A 127 5.81 2.48 -9.89
N ALA A 128 7.05 2.90 -10.07
CA ALA A 128 8.14 2.43 -9.21
C ALA A 128 8.31 3.37 -8.03
N SER A 129 8.64 2.82 -6.89
CA SER A 129 8.89 3.58 -5.67
C SER A 129 10.38 3.64 -5.31
N GLY A 130 10.70 4.53 -4.38
CA GLY A 130 12.04 4.69 -3.83
C GLY A 130 11.99 4.83 -2.32
N GLY A 131 13.15 4.77 -1.70
CA GLY A 131 13.27 4.85 -0.26
C GLY A 131 14.15 3.73 0.29
N PHE A 132 13.87 3.35 1.53
CA PHE A 132 14.60 2.28 2.22
C PHE A 132 13.60 1.42 2.99
N TYR A 133 13.82 0.10 2.99
CA TYR A 133 12.92 -0.86 3.61
C TYR A 133 13.02 -0.82 5.15
N MET A 134 13.84 -1.67 5.73
CA MET A 134 14.02 -1.75 7.19
C MET A 134 15.49 -1.61 7.55
N GLN A 135 15.80 -1.17 8.76
CA GLN A 135 17.18 -0.89 9.18
C GLN A 135 18.17 -2.02 8.86
N ARG A 136 17.78 -3.29 9.04
CA ARG A 136 18.66 -4.44 8.74
C ARG A 136 19.07 -4.54 7.26
N ASN A 137 18.37 -3.83 6.38
CA ASN A 137 18.61 -3.80 4.93
C ASN A 137 19.31 -2.51 4.49
N TYR A 138 19.40 -1.52 5.37
CA TYR A 138 19.97 -0.23 5.00
C TYR A 138 21.42 -0.36 4.55
N PRO A 139 21.81 0.39 3.49
CA PRO A 139 23.19 0.60 3.18
C PRO A 139 23.95 1.18 4.38
N PRO A 140 25.19 0.75 4.64
CA PRO A 140 25.96 1.16 5.83
C PRO A 140 26.10 2.67 6.01
N GLU A 141 26.10 3.43 4.91
CA GLU A 141 26.24 4.88 4.90
C GLU A 141 25.05 5.63 5.50
N ILE A 142 23.87 4.99 5.59
CA ILE A 142 22.68 5.62 6.20
C ILE A 142 22.94 6.02 7.65
N ALA A 143 23.70 5.24 8.40
CA ALA A 143 24.03 5.55 9.79
C ALA A 143 24.78 6.90 9.93
N ALA A 144 25.65 7.23 8.98
CA ALA A 144 26.49 8.44 8.99
C ALA A 144 25.81 9.67 8.37
N LYS A 145 24.78 9.49 7.54
CA LYS A 145 24.10 10.58 6.82
C LYS A 145 23.08 11.29 7.71
N SER A 146 22.90 12.59 7.47
CA SER A 146 21.79 13.35 8.04
C SER A 146 20.47 13.06 7.28
N ALA A 147 19.32 13.32 7.93
CA ALA A 147 18.03 13.21 7.27
C ALA A 147 17.91 14.14 6.05
N ASP A 148 18.54 15.33 6.09
CA ASP A 148 18.52 16.27 4.95
C ASP A 148 19.32 15.73 3.77
N THR A 149 20.51 15.16 4.02
CA THR A 149 21.33 14.53 2.98
C THR A 149 20.59 13.39 2.31
N ILE A 150 19.96 12.50 3.11
CA ILE A 150 19.16 11.38 2.60
C ILE A 150 17.97 11.90 1.77
N ALA A 151 17.29 12.95 2.24
CA ALA A 151 16.15 13.54 1.52
C ALA A 151 16.57 14.10 0.15
N ASP A 152 17.72 14.79 0.05
CA ASP A 152 18.23 15.32 -1.20
C ASP A 152 18.62 14.21 -2.18
N GLU A 153 19.22 13.13 -1.69
CA GLU A 153 19.52 11.94 -2.47
C GLU A 153 18.24 11.29 -3.01
N LEU A 154 17.22 11.10 -2.16
CA LEU A 154 15.94 10.53 -2.57
C LEU A 154 15.24 11.35 -3.67
N VAL A 155 15.25 12.68 -3.57
CA VAL A 155 14.66 13.56 -4.60
C VAL A 155 15.43 13.45 -5.90
N ARG A 156 16.76 13.48 -5.85
CA ARG A 156 17.62 13.32 -7.03
C ARG A 156 17.37 11.97 -7.73
N ASP A 157 17.33 10.89 -6.96
CA ASP A 157 17.11 9.54 -7.48
C ASP A 157 15.71 9.37 -8.05
N ALA A 158 14.69 9.94 -7.38
CA ALA A 158 13.31 9.93 -7.88
C ALA A 158 13.19 10.62 -9.25
N ASN A 159 13.89 11.74 -9.44
CA ASN A 159 13.88 12.45 -10.72
C ASN A 159 14.67 11.69 -11.80
N ALA A 160 15.87 11.19 -11.47
CA ALA A 160 16.73 10.47 -12.42
C ALA A 160 16.11 9.14 -12.88
N GLN A 161 15.42 8.43 -12.00
CA GLN A 161 14.86 7.10 -12.25
C GLN A 161 13.36 7.12 -12.56
N ARG A 162 12.71 8.29 -12.58
CA ARG A 162 11.26 8.46 -12.76
C ARG A 162 10.43 7.70 -11.72
N LEU A 163 10.83 7.76 -10.45
CA LEU A 163 10.04 7.16 -9.38
C LEU A 163 8.76 7.98 -9.15
N GLY A 164 7.66 7.31 -8.89
CA GLY A 164 6.33 7.93 -8.72
C GLY A 164 5.82 7.92 -7.28
N ALA A 165 6.55 7.29 -6.36
CA ALA A 165 6.23 7.24 -4.93
C ALA A 165 7.49 7.03 -4.09
N PHE A 166 7.40 7.25 -2.78
CA PHE A 166 8.34 6.74 -1.78
C PHE A 166 7.65 5.63 -0.98
N GLY A 167 8.21 4.43 -0.97
CA GLY A 167 7.64 3.26 -0.29
C GLY A 167 8.06 1.94 -0.93
N GLU A 168 7.92 0.85 -0.17
CA GLU A 168 7.38 0.81 1.19
C GLU A 168 8.47 1.20 2.22
N ILE A 169 8.24 2.23 3.00
CA ILE A 169 9.19 2.68 4.03
C ILE A 169 8.98 1.85 5.27
N GLY A 170 10.02 1.11 5.67
CA GLY A 170 9.87 0.01 6.61
C GLY A 170 10.22 0.32 8.05
N GLN A 171 9.46 -0.27 8.95
CA GLN A 171 9.76 -0.40 10.36
C GLN A 171 9.93 -1.88 10.73
N GLN A 172 11.04 -2.23 11.34
CA GLN A 172 11.41 -3.62 11.63
C GLN A 172 10.74 -4.18 12.88
N GLY A 173 10.58 -3.37 13.91
CA GLY A 173 10.09 -3.79 15.23
C GLY A 173 8.97 -2.91 15.77
N GLY A 174 8.54 -3.17 17.01
CA GLY A 174 7.46 -2.42 17.66
C GLY A 174 7.82 -0.96 17.99
N VAL A 175 9.10 -0.61 17.93
CA VAL A 175 9.62 0.74 18.16
C VAL A 175 10.53 1.11 17.01
N LEU A 176 10.36 2.32 16.46
CA LEU A 176 11.26 2.87 15.45
C LEU A 176 12.66 3.06 16.07
N THR A 177 13.67 2.50 15.43
CA THR A 177 15.06 2.76 15.78
C THR A 177 15.45 4.20 15.41
N ASP A 178 16.61 4.67 15.86
CA ASP A 178 17.07 6.02 15.51
C ASP A 178 17.31 6.17 14.00
N ASP A 179 17.83 5.14 13.34
CA ASP A 179 18.04 5.16 11.90
C ASP A 179 16.72 5.06 11.12
N GLU A 180 15.77 4.23 11.57
CA GLU A 180 14.42 4.20 10.98
C GLU A 180 13.73 5.56 11.14
N ARG A 181 13.77 6.16 12.32
CA ARG A 181 13.23 7.50 12.55
C ARG A 181 13.88 8.55 11.63
N LYS A 182 15.20 8.47 11.43
CA LYS A 182 15.95 9.32 10.50
C LYS A 182 15.47 9.14 9.05
N VAL A 183 15.27 7.89 8.61
CA VAL A 183 14.79 7.58 7.27
C VAL A 183 13.35 8.06 7.07
N PHE A 184 12.43 7.82 8.01
CA PHE A 184 11.07 8.35 7.96
C PHE A 184 11.07 9.88 7.86
N THR A 185 11.91 10.56 8.66
CA THR A 185 12.09 12.02 8.60
C THR A 185 12.62 12.47 7.24
N ALA A 186 13.60 11.75 6.68
CA ALA A 186 14.18 12.07 5.37
C ALA A 186 13.16 11.91 4.23
N VAL A 187 12.38 10.83 4.28
CA VAL A 187 11.32 10.58 3.28
C VAL A 187 10.22 11.64 3.35
N ALA A 188 9.81 12.07 4.54
CA ALA A 188 8.86 13.18 4.70
C ALA A 188 9.39 14.49 4.10
N LYS A 189 10.68 14.79 4.33
CA LYS A 189 11.35 15.96 3.71
C LYS A 189 11.46 15.82 2.19
N ALA A 190 11.76 14.63 1.67
CA ALA A 190 11.80 14.36 0.24
C ALA A 190 10.41 14.53 -0.40
N HIS A 191 9.35 14.03 0.27
CA HIS A 191 7.97 14.27 -0.10
C HIS A 191 7.66 15.78 -0.18
N ALA A 192 8.00 16.54 0.85
CA ALA A 192 7.76 17.98 0.88
C ALA A 192 8.45 18.71 -0.29
N LYS A 193 9.61 18.24 -0.75
CA LYS A 193 10.36 18.79 -1.90
C LYS A 193 9.78 18.35 -3.25
N SER A 194 9.40 17.10 -3.39
CA SER A 194 8.99 16.48 -4.68
C SER A 194 7.49 16.47 -4.92
N GLY A 195 6.69 16.39 -3.85
CA GLY A 195 5.25 16.12 -3.90
C GLY A 195 4.89 14.62 -4.03
N LEU A 196 5.86 13.73 -4.20
CA LEU A 196 5.61 12.29 -4.38
C LEU A 196 4.93 11.67 -3.14
N PRO A 197 3.91 10.82 -3.30
CA PRO A 197 3.23 10.17 -2.19
C PRO A 197 4.15 9.21 -1.43
N ILE A 198 3.80 8.95 -0.17
CA ILE A 198 4.52 8.02 0.72
C ILE A 198 3.60 6.88 1.13
N PHE A 199 4.09 5.63 1.09
CA PHE A 199 3.44 4.50 1.76
C PHE A 199 4.44 3.73 2.62
N THR A 200 3.93 3.13 3.72
CA THR A 200 4.79 2.56 4.75
C THR A 200 4.57 1.07 4.93
N HIS A 201 5.60 0.41 5.42
CA HIS A 201 5.56 -0.92 6.00
C HIS A 201 5.64 -0.80 7.53
N ASN A 202 4.75 -1.43 8.26
CA ASN A 202 4.86 -1.48 9.70
C ASN A 202 5.10 -2.92 10.21
N ALA A 203 5.50 -3.01 11.46
CA ALA A 203 5.91 -4.27 12.07
C ALA A 203 4.76 -5.27 12.34
N TYR A 204 3.49 -4.93 12.07
CA TYR A 204 2.34 -5.84 12.28
C TYR A 204 2.44 -7.12 11.46
N THR A 205 3.17 -7.10 10.35
CA THR A 205 3.40 -8.30 9.52
C THR A 205 4.14 -9.41 10.26
N GLY A 206 4.86 -9.07 11.34
CA GLY A 206 5.60 -9.99 12.17
C GLY A 206 4.91 -10.38 13.49
N VAL A 207 3.69 -9.94 13.74
CA VAL A 207 2.97 -10.07 15.04
C VAL A 207 3.00 -11.48 15.65
N ARG A 208 3.05 -12.52 14.82
CA ARG A 208 3.11 -13.91 15.30
C ARG A 208 4.51 -14.42 15.64
N VAL A 209 5.54 -13.67 15.27
CA VAL A 209 6.95 -14.11 15.28
C VAL A 209 7.81 -13.18 16.12
N VAL A 210 7.29 -12.03 16.54
CA VAL A 210 8.05 -11.01 17.28
C VAL A 210 7.73 -11.10 18.77
N ASP A 211 8.77 -11.25 19.59
CA ASP A 211 8.70 -11.15 21.04
C ASP A 211 9.60 -9.97 21.48
N PRO A 212 9.07 -8.94 22.14
CA PRO A 212 7.67 -8.76 22.55
C PRO A 212 6.71 -8.46 21.38
N PRO A 213 5.39 -8.67 21.57
CA PRO A 213 4.39 -8.35 20.57
C PRO A 213 4.46 -6.89 20.12
N VAL A 214 4.20 -6.65 18.84
CA VAL A 214 4.18 -5.29 18.29
C VAL A 214 3.02 -4.49 18.89
N PRO A 215 3.28 -3.30 19.47
CA PRO A 215 2.22 -2.46 20.03
C PRO A 215 1.17 -2.08 18.97
N MET A 216 -0.10 -2.04 19.37
CA MET A 216 -1.20 -1.68 18.47
C MET A 216 -1.06 -0.28 17.88
N ASP A 217 -0.44 0.65 18.59
CA ASP A 217 -0.27 2.04 18.20
C ASP A 217 0.99 2.30 17.33
N THR A 218 1.69 1.26 16.92
CA THR A 218 2.91 1.36 16.09
C THR A 218 2.67 2.17 14.82
N ALA A 219 1.54 1.95 14.12
CA ALA A 219 1.17 2.72 12.93
C ALA A 219 0.96 4.22 13.21
N LEU A 220 0.38 4.56 14.35
CA LEU A 220 0.22 5.96 14.78
C LEU A 220 1.56 6.63 15.04
N LYS A 221 2.51 5.91 15.63
CA LYS A 221 3.89 6.41 15.88
C LYS A 221 4.68 6.65 14.60
N GLN A 222 4.47 5.83 13.55
CA GLN A 222 5.02 6.12 12.22
C GLN A 222 4.48 7.45 11.68
N LEU A 223 3.16 7.62 11.76
CA LEU A 223 2.49 8.84 11.31
C LEU A 223 2.97 10.07 12.08
N ASP A 224 3.17 9.96 13.41
CA ASP A 224 3.72 11.05 14.22
C ASP A 224 5.07 11.57 13.70
N VAL A 225 5.96 10.66 13.29
CA VAL A 225 7.28 11.05 12.75
C VAL A 225 7.14 11.71 11.38
N LEU A 226 6.28 11.16 10.50
CA LEU A 226 6.06 11.71 9.16
C LEU A 226 5.45 13.11 9.22
N GLU A 227 4.42 13.32 10.04
CA GLU A 227 3.78 14.62 10.21
C GLU A 227 4.71 15.65 10.87
N ALA A 228 5.45 15.26 11.92
CA ALA A 228 6.42 16.13 12.55
C ALA A 228 7.52 16.62 11.59
N ALA A 229 7.81 15.83 10.54
CA ALA A 229 8.75 16.20 9.49
C ALA A 229 8.11 16.91 8.28
N GLY A 230 6.81 17.24 8.36
CA GLY A 230 6.10 18.06 7.37
C GLY A 230 5.48 17.29 6.20
N ALA A 231 5.28 15.98 6.32
CA ALA A 231 4.57 15.23 5.30
C ALA A 231 3.08 15.63 5.24
N ASN A 232 2.54 15.73 4.02
CA ASN A 232 1.12 16.04 3.80
C ASN A 232 0.27 14.78 3.98
N PRO A 233 -0.66 14.72 4.96
CA PRO A 233 -1.48 13.56 5.22
C PRO A 233 -2.24 13.03 3.99
N ARG A 234 -2.65 13.91 3.08
CA ARG A 234 -3.40 13.55 1.87
C ARG A 234 -2.62 12.69 0.88
N HIS A 235 -1.30 12.60 1.03
CA HIS A 235 -0.40 11.80 0.20
C HIS A 235 0.37 10.77 1.03
N LEU A 236 -0.16 10.41 2.21
CA LEU A 236 0.39 9.36 3.06
C LEU A 236 -0.55 8.15 3.08
N ALA A 237 0.00 6.96 2.94
CA ALA A 237 -0.68 5.71 3.19
C ALA A 237 0.09 4.90 4.24
N ILE A 238 -0.57 4.60 5.35
CA ILE A 238 0.01 3.71 6.37
C ILE A 238 -0.36 2.28 6.02
N GLY A 239 0.65 1.51 5.62
CA GLY A 239 0.49 0.13 5.14
C GLY A 239 0.36 -0.91 6.24
N HIS A 240 -0.04 -2.11 5.86
CA HIS A 240 -0.13 -3.32 6.69
C HIS A 240 -1.05 -3.22 7.92
N VAL A 241 -1.91 -2.20 7.99
CA VAL A 241 -2.90 -2.07 9.07
C VAL A 241 -3.84 -3.28 9.11
N CYS A 242 -4.06 -3.91 7.96
CA CYS A 242 -4.84 -5.14 7.83
C CYS A 242 -4.22 -6.39 8.49
N CYS A 243 -2.98 -6.30 9.00
CA CYS A 243 -2.33 -7.37 9.75
C CYS A 243 -2.61 -7.30 11.24
N LEU A 244 -3.21 -6.22 11.72
CA LEU A 244 -3.62 -6.03 13.09
C LEU A 244 -4.95 -6.74 13.36
N ASP A 245 -5.07 -7.47 14.45
CA ASP A 245 -6.35 -8.05 14.88
C ASP A 245 -7.17 -6.99 15.65
N ASP A 246 -7.79 -6.07 14.92
CA ASP A 246 -8.58 -4.96 15.44
C ASP A 246 -10.00 -4.97 14.81
N PRO A 247 -10.90 -5.84 15.28
CA PRO A 247 -12.21 -6.04 14.63
C PRO A 247 -13.10 -4.80 14.59
N LYS A 248 -12.81 -3.77 15.39
CA LYS A 248 -13.48 -2.47 15.37
C LYS A 248 -12.77 -1.43 14.51
N ALA A 249 -11.65 -1.80 13.89
CA ALA A 249 -10.81 -0.91 13.09
C ALA A 249 -10.41 0.39 13.81
N GLN A 250 -10.17 0.35 15.12
CA GLN A 250 -9.93 1.54 15.94
C GLN A 250 -8.65 2.28 15.54
N ILE A 251 -7.58 1.54 15.26
CA ILE A 251 -6.32 2.12 14.80
C ILE A 251 -6.49 2.72 13.39
N ALA A 252 -7.13 1.98 12.48
CA ALA A 252 -7.44 2.47 11.14
C ALA A 252 -8.26 3.77 11.18
N GLN A 253 -9.29 3.84 12.01
CA GLN A 253 -10.12 5.04 12.19
C GLN A 253 -9.31 6.22 12.76
N GLN A 254 -8.41 5.99 13.71
CA GLN A 254 -7.55 7.04 14.26
C GLN A 254 -6.60 7.60 13.20
N LEU A 255 -6.02 6.75 12.35
CA LEU A 255 -5.22 7.15 11.20
C LEU A 255 -6.04 7.99 10.22
N ALA A 256 -7.21 7.49 9.80
CA ALA A 256 -8.08 8.17 8.84
C ALA A 256 -8.58 9.54 9.33
N LYS A 257 -8.85 9.71 10.64
CA LYS A 257 -9.19 11.01 11.26
C LYS A 257 -8.08 12.05 11.11
N ARG A 258 -6.83 11.62 10.95
CA ARG A 258 -5.68 12.50 10.66
C ARG A 258 -5.52 12.79 9.17
N GLY A 259 -6.42 12.27 8.30
CA GLY A 259 -6.49 12.56 6.88
C GLY A 259 -5.61 11.69 6.00
N VAL A 260 -4.96 10.67 6.55
CA VAL A 260 -4.12 9.74 5.80
C VAL A 260 -4.95 8.60 5.19
N PHE A 261 -4.41 7.98 4.16
CA PHE A 261 -4.93 6.71 3.66
C PHE A 261 -4.48 5.56 4.56
N VAL A 262 -5.32 4.53 4.62
CA VAL A 262 -5.09 3.31 5.41
C VAL A 262 -4.96 2.13 4.46
N GLY A 263 -3.80 1.49 4.49
CA GLY A 263 -3.46 0.35 3.62
C GLY A 263 -3.95 -0.98 4.20
N PHE A 264 -4.94 -1.56 3.55
CA PHE A 264 -5.28 -2.98 3.67
C PHE A 264 -4.61 -3.70 2.50
N ASP A 265 -3.30 -3.82 2.57
CA ASP A 265 -2.41 -4.18 1.47
C ASP A 265 -1.80 -5.58 1.58
N ARG A 266 -2.32 -6.40 2.48
CA ARG A 266 -1.98 -7.83 2.58
C ARG A 266 -3.20 -8.72 2.52
N VAL A 267 -4.21 -8.31 1.75
CA VAL A 267 -5.37 -9.16 1.51
C VAL A 267 -4.94 -10.43 0.78
N THR A 268 -5.64 -11.55 1.02
CA THR A 268 -5.32 -12.89 0.55
C THR A 268 -4.10 -13.56 1.23
N LEU A 269 -3.28 -12.84 1.99
CA LEU A 269 -2.20 -13.42 2.80
C LEU A 269 -2.74 -13.93 4.14
N THR A 270 -3.45 -15.04 4.10
CA THR A 270 -4.20 -15.60 5.24
C THR A 270 -3.32 -16.21 6.33
N ALA A 271 -2.02 -16.39 6.08
CA ALA A 271 -1.08 -16.93 7.07
C ALA A 271 -0.91 -16.05 8.31
N ILE A 272 -1.12 -14.71 8.18
CA ILE A 272 -1.02 -13.75 9.28
C ILE A 272 -2.37 -13.61 9.97
N ILE A 273 -3.41 -13.25 9.21
CA ILE A 273 -4.78 -13.11 9.68
C ILE A 273 -5.74 -13.58 8.57
N PRO A 274 -6.85 -14.26 8.88
CA PRO A 274 -7.85 -14.65 7.89
C PRO A 274 -8.52 -13.44 7.23
N ASP A 275 -8.89 -13.59 5.95
CA ASP A 275 -9.53 -12.51 5.19
C ASP A 275 -10.92 -12.13 5.75
N GLU A 276 -11.62 -13.07 6.37
CA GLU A 276 -12.89 -12.78 7.06
C GLU A 276 -12.73 -11.75 8.18
N LYS A 277 -11.61 -11.78 8.90
CA LYS A 277 -11.27 -10.75 9.89
C LYS A 277 -10.97 -9.41 9.24
N ARG A 278 -10.27 -9.41 8.08
CA ARG A 278 -10.02 -8.19 7.30
C ARG A 278 -11.32 -7.58 6.80
N VAL A 279 -12.23 -8.41 6.29
CA VAL A 279 -13.57 -7.97 5.89
C VAL A 279 -14.30 -7.34 7.07
N THR A 280 -14.29 -7.97 8.26
CA THR A 280 -14.90 -7.41 9.47
C THR A 280 -14.33 -6.03 9.82
N MET A 281 -13.01 -5.87 9.77
CA MET A 281 -12.35 -4.58 10.02
C MET A 281 -12.75 -3.54 8.97
N ILE A 282 -12.80 -3.93 7.69
CA ILE A 282 -13.21 -3.02 6.61
C ILE A 282 -14.65 -2.58 6.80
N LEU A 283 -15.59 -3.47 7.12
CA LEU A 283 -16.96 -3.08 7.39
C LEU A 283 -17.05 -2.06 8.52
N ALA A 284 -16.38 -2.30 9.66
CA ALA A 284 -16.33 -1.36 10.77
C ALA A 284 -15.70 0.00 10.38
N PHE A 285 -14.74 0.00 9.48
CA PHE A 285 -14.09 1.21 8.95
C PHE A 285 -15.02 1.99 8.02
N LEU A 286 -15.73 1.30 7.14
CA LEU A 286 -16.73 1.89 6.23
C LEU A 286 -17.94 2.43 6.98
N ASP A 287 -18.45 1.69 7.99
CA ASP A 287 -19.56 2.12 8.84
C ASP A 287 -19.22 3.39 9.64
N ALA A 288 -17.94 3.58 9.97
CA ALA A 288 -17.45 4.81 10.59
C ALA A 288 -17.28 5.99 9.61
N GLY A 289 -17.57 5.81 8.31
CA GLY A 289 -17.59 6.87 7.30
C GLY A 289 -16.24 7.12 6.60
N PHE A 290 -15.26 6.20 6.68
CA PHE A 290 -13.90 6.40 6.15
C PHE A 290 -13.66 5.72 4.79
N ALA A 291 -14.69 5.53 3.98
CA ALA A 291 -14.55 4.93 2.65
C ALA A 291 -13.52 5.63 1.77
N ASP A 292 -13.39 6.95 1.91
CA ASP A 292 -12.45 7.79 1.13
C ASP A 292 -10.97 7.59 1.48
N GLN A 293 -10.66 6.94 2.59
CA GLN A 293 -9.28 6.72 3.06
C GLN A 293 -8.81 5.28 2.93
N LEU A 294 -9.64 4.35 2.45
CA LEU A 294 -9.25 2.95 2.31
C LEU A 294 -8.50 2.70 1.01
N LEU A 295 -7.35 2.03 1.11
CA LEU A 295 -6.60 1.47 -0.03
C LEU A 295 -6.50 -0.04 0.11
N LEU A 296 -6.60 -0.77 -1.01
CA LEU A 296 -6.49 -2.22 -1.06
C LEU A 296 -5.34 -2.66 -1.98
N SER A 297 -4.58 -3.65 -1.53
CA SER A 297 -3.53 -4.34 -2.30
C SER A 297 -3.23 -5.70 -1.68
N SER A 298 -2.33 -6.48 -2.27
CA SER A 298 -2.05 -7.83 -1.79
C SER A 298 -0.63 -8.03 -1.27
N ASP A 299 0.26 -7.04 -1.43
CA ASP A 299 1.68 -7.22 -1.12
C ASP A 299 2.20 -8.51 -1.78
N PHE A 300 2.04 -8.58 -3.11
CA PHE A 300 2.41 -9.75 -3.91
C PHE A 300 3.93 -9.96 -3.84
N ALA A 301 4.36 -10.81 -2.91
CA ALA A 301 5.77 -10.98 -2.59
C ALA A 301 6.21 -12.45 -2.55
N THR A 302 5.38 -13.38 -3.06
CA THR A 302 5.71 -14.81 -3.02
C THR A 302 5.36 -15.53 -4.32
N GLY A 303 6.25 -16.43 -4.76
CA GLY A 303 6.00 -17.26 -5.94
C GLY A 303 4.80 -18.21 -5.84
N ARG A 304 4.27 -18.46 -4.64
CA ARG A 304 3.05 -19.26 -4.46
C ARG A 304 1.81 -18.58 -5.00
N ALA A 305 1.81 -17.25 -5.04
CA ALA A 305 0.69 -16.48 -5.54
C ALA A 305 0.65 -16.40 -7.08
N LEU A 306 1.70 -16.79 -7.78
CA LEU A 306 1.74 -16.83 -9.25
C LEU A 306 0.67 -17.76 -9.82
N LYS A 307 -0.04 -17.31 -10.87
CA LYS A 307 -1.02 -18.15 -11.61
C LYS A 307 -0.36 -19.40 -12.17
N LYS A 308 0.89 -19.30 -12.64
CA LYS A 308 1.69 -20.45 -13.09
C LYS A 308 1.80 -21.56 -12.04
N ASN A 309 1.79 -21.20 -10.75
CA ASN A 309 1.88 -22.14 -9.64
C ASN A 309 0.50 -22.51 -9.06
N GLY A 310 -0.59 -22.18 -9.75
CA GLY A 310 -1.97 -22.40 -9.28
C GLY A 310 -2.45 -21.36 -8.27
N GLY A 311 -1.72 -20.28 -8.06
CA GLY A 311 -2.11 -19.17 -7.22
C GLY A 311 -3.08 -18.20 -7.92
N PRO A 312 -3.61 -17.21 -7.19
CA PRO A 312 -4.59 -16.28 -7.72
C PRO A 312 -3.98 -15.19 -8.63
N GLY A 313 -2.65 -15.05 -8.66
CA GLY A 313 -1.94 -14.05 -9.45
C GLY A 313 -1.89 -12.66 -8.80
N ILE A 314 -1.26 -11.71 -9.50
CA ILE A 314 -1.11 -10.32 -9.04
C ILE A 314 -2.48 -9.63 -8.86
N GLY A 315 -3.48 -10.00 -9.67
CA GLY A 315 -4.84 -9.45 -9.62
C GLY A 315 -5.71 -9.94 -8.45
N GLN A 316 -5.15 -10.68 -7.49
CA GLN A 316 -5.90 -11.34 -6.40
C GLN A 316 -6.74 -10.40 -5.54
N THR A 317 -6.35 -9.15 -5.37
CA THR A 317 -7.15 -8.13 -4.69
C THR A 317 -8.49 -7.92 -5.41
N VAL A 318 -8.48 -7.93 -6.75
CA VAL A 318 -9.67 -7.72 -7.59
C VAL A 318 -10.49 -9.01 -7.72
N THR A 319 -9.83 -10.15 -7.98
CA THR A 319 -10.51 -11.39 -8.35
C THR A 319 -10.91 -12.26 -7.16
N ALA A 320 -10.20 -12.13 -6.03
CA ALA A 320 -10.46 -12.94 -4.85
C ALA A 320 -11.03 -12.12 -3.68
N PHE A 321 -10.40 -11.01 -3.31
CA PHE A 321 -10.79 -10.28 -2.11
C PHE A 321 -11.98 -9.33 -2.32
N ALA A 322 -11.99 -8.53 -3.41
CA ALA A 322 -13.08 -7.60 -3.68
C ALA A 322 -14.47 -8.28 -3.73
N PRO A 323 -14.64 -9.48 -4.31
CA PRO A 323 -15.89 -10.23 -4.24
C PRO A 323 -16.33 -10.59 -2.80
N MET A 324 -15.38 -10.77 -1.87
CA MET A 324 -15.74 -11.03 -0.46
C MET A 324 -16.39 -9.80 0.19
N LEU A 325 -15.93 -8.59 -0.15
CA LEU A 325 -16.54 -7.33 0.31
C LEU A 325 -17.97 -7.18 -0.24
N VAL A 326 -18.17 -7.45 -1.54
CA VAL A 326 -19.51 -7.41 -2.16
C VAL A 326 -20.43 -8.43 -1.49
N LYS A 327 -19.98 -9.67 -1.27
CA LYS A 327 -20.73 -10.71 -0.57
C LYS A 327 -21.07 -10.31 0.87
N ALA A 328 -20.22 -9.51 1.52
CA ALA A 328 -20.44 -8.98 2.87
C ALA A 328 -21.35 -7.74 2.90
N GLY A 329 -21.89 -7.29 1.75
CA GLY A 329 -22.86 -6.21 1.65
C GLY A 329 -22.29 -4.85 1.25
N VAL A 330 -20.98 -4.76 0.95
CA VAL A 330 -20.38 -3.52 0.40
C VAL A 330 -20.84 -3.36 -1.05
N SER A 331 -21.35 -2.18 -1.42
CA SER A 331 -21.81 -1.93 -2.79
C SER A 331 -20.65 -2.00 -3.80
N GLU A 332 -20.91 -2.47 -5.01
CA GLU A 332 -19.92 -2.47 -6.11
C GLU A 332 -19.36 -1.06 -6.37
N ALA A 333 -20.21 -0.03 -6.25
CA ALA A 333 -19.78 1.36 -6.38
C ALA A 333 -18.77 1.75 -5.31
N THR A 334 -18.94 1.31 -4.07
CA THR A 334 -17.98 1.53 -2.98
C THR A 334 -16.69 0.77 -3.23
N VAL A 335 -16.77 -0.49 -3.66
CA VAL A 335 -15.57 -1.28 -4.00
C VAL A 335 -14.80 -0.64 -5.15
N THR A 336 -15.50 -0.18 -6.20
CA THR A 336 -14.89 0.55 -7.33
C THR A 336 -14.20 1.82 -6.84
N HIS A 337 -14.86 2.59 -5.97
CA HIS A 337 -14.29 3.80 -5.38
C HIS A 337 -12.98 3.50 -4.62
N ILE A 338 -12.96 2.46 -3.82
CA ILE A 338 -11.78 2.05 -3.04
C ILE A 338 -10.63 1.59 -3.96
N LEU A 339 -10.95 0.85 -5.03
CA LEU A 339 -9.93 0.29 -5.92
C LEU A 339 -9.45 1.26 -7.02
N GLN A 340 -10.20 2.32 -7.31
CA GLN A 340 -9.89 3.25 -8.40
C GLN A 340 -9.69 4.69 -7.93
N ASP A 341 -10.71 5.30 -7.31
CA ASP A 341 -10.69 6.73 -7.01
C ASP A 341 -9.72 7.07 -5.87
N ASN A 342 -9.73 6.25 -4.80
CA ASN A 342 -8.83 6.45 -3.67
C ASN A 342 -7.35 6.36 -4.07
N PRO A 343 -6.88 5.28 -4.76
CA PRO A 343 -5.48 5.21 -5.14
C PRO A 343 -5.10 6.24 -6.22
N ARG A 344 -6.04 6.68 -7.08
CA ARG A 344 -5.78 7.83 -7.96
C ARG A 344 -5.47 9.09 -7.16
N ARG A 345 -6.26 9.40 -6.14
CA ARG A 345 -6.06 10.57 -5.27
C ARG A 345 -4.76 10.45 -4.46
N PHE A 346 -4.45 9.26 -4.00
CA PHE A 346 -3.21 8.97 -3.27
C PHE A 346 -1.97 9.21 -4.13
N LEU A 347 -1.96 8.65 -5.36
CA LEU A 347 -0.80 8.67 -6.24
C LEU A 347 -0.63 9.97 -7.04
N ALA A 348 -1.73 10.73 -7.22
CA ALA A 348 -1.70 11.95 -7.99
C ALA A 348 -0.95 13.05 -7.26
N PHE A 349 0.04 13.66 -7.90
CA PHE A 349 0.78 14.81 -7.37
C PHE A 349 1.05 15.84 -8.45
N VAL A 350 1.20 17.10 -8.05
CA VAL A 350 1.65 18.15 -8.96
C VAL A 350 3.19 18.18 -8.93
N PRO A 351 3.85 17.89 -10.07
CA PRO A 351 5.31 17.93 -10.13
C PRO A 351 5.82 19.30 -9.72
N LYS A 352 6.72 19.34 -8.74
CA LYS A 352 7.42 20.58 -8.38
C LYS A 352 8.60 20.73 -9.32
N ASN A 353 8.69 21.87 -10.00
CA ASN A 353 9.85 22.19 -10.81
C ASN A 353 11.08 22.20 -9.90
N SER A 354 12.03 21.31 -10.19
CA SER A 354 13.36 21.39 -9.60
C SER A 354 13.98 22.68 -10.14
N GLY A 355 14.01 23.73 -9.31
CA GLY A 355 14.70 24.97 -9.65
C GLY A 355 16.20 24.73 -9.77
#